data_ce8227d979d3cda1cbfc71fb3f6c853b
#
_entry.id   ce8227d979d3cda1cbfc71fb3f6c853b
#
_cell.length_a   1.000
_cell.length_b   1.000
_cell.length_c   1.000
_cell.angle_alpha   90.00
_cell.angle_beta   90.00
_cell.angle_gamma   90.00
#
_symmetry.space_group_name_H-M   'P 1'
#
loop_
_entity.id
_entity.type
_entity.pdbx_description
1 polymer ?
#
loop_
_entity_poly.entity_id
_entity_poly.type
_entity_poly.pdbx_seq_one_letter_code
_entity_poly.pdbx_strand_id
1 'polypeptide(L)'
;MKLERIELREIELPLKWPFETSFGRTTRRRIVIVRIFEASGACGYGECTAGEEPFYNHETVDTAWIIIVNHVGPMLAGARIERADQVNEALGPIRGNRMAKGAVEAAIWDLEAKLAGQPLWRHIGGTRDEIACGVSIGLQPNTRALVEKVTHEVEAGYQRIKIKIKPGQDLKLAEAVRARFPDIRLSVDANSAYSLADADLLKQLDQYNLMMMEQPLAPGDLLDHAKLQREINTPICLDESILTMADARHAHELGSCRIVNVKLGRVGGHAEARAIQRFCSGQEIPVWCGGMLEAGVGRAHNIAMSTLDGFTLPGDVSASARYWEEDIIQPPVTVSPLGTITAPAGPGIGYEVDEQRVESLVKRREEISVKQ
;
A
#
# COMPACT_ATOMS: atom_id res chain seq x y z
N MET A 1 -0.90 -26.51 4.85
CA MET A 1 -1.59 -26.00 6.06
C MET A 1 -3.00 -26.58 6.10
N LYS A 2 -3.53 -26.83 7.28
CA LYS A 2 -4.90 -27.32 7.46
C LYS A 2 -5.75 -26.19 8.03
N LEU A 3 -6.33 -25.40 7.13
CA LEU A 3 -7.14 -24.25 7.52
C LEU A 3 -8.45 -24.72 8.18
N GLU A 4 -8.89 -24.04 9.24
CA GLU A 4 -10.13 -24.36 9.96
C GLU A 4 -11.20 -23.29 9.82
N ARG A 5 -10.83 -22.02 10.00
CA ARG A 5 -11.78 -20.91 9.92
C ARG A 5 -11.12 -19.60 9.55
N ILE A 6 -11.91 -18.73 8.98
CA ILE A 6 -11.59 -17.31 8.75
C ILE A 6 -12.48 -16.50 9.68
N GLU A 7 -11.88 -15.59 10.42
CA GLU A 7 -12.61 -14.62 11.24
C GLU A 7 -12.40 -13.23 10.68
N LEU A 8 -13.47 -12.50 10.47
CA LEU A 8 -13.47 -11.12 10.01
C LEU A 8 -13.90 -10.19 11.13
N ARG A 9 -13.16 -9.12 11.34
CA ARG A 9 -13.53 -8.02 12.24
C ARG A 9 -13.39 -6.71 11.51
N GLU A 10 -14.50 -6.05 11.25
CA GLU A 10 -14.46 -4.67 10.81
C GLU A 10 -14.29 -3.77 12.01
N ILE A 11 -13.24 -2.97 11.99
CA ILE A 11 -12.93 -1.97 13.02
C ILE A 11 -13.02 -0.56 12.44
N GLU A 12 -13.22 0.43 13.30
CA GLU A 12 -13.19 1.84 12.91
C GLU A 12 -12.14 2.59 13.75
N LEU A 13 -11.17 3.19 13.06
CA LEU A 13 -10.08 3.97 13.63
C LEU A 13 -10.15 5.44 13.20
N PRO A 14 -10.22 6.40 14.12
CA PRO A 14 -10.12 7.81 13.79
C PRO A 14 -8.69 8.18 13.41
N LEU A 15 -8.52 8.96 12.33
CA LEU A 15 -7.23 9.57 12.00
C LEU A 15 -6.94 10.74 12.94
N LYS A 16 -5.70 10.90 13.40
CA LYS A 16 -5.23 12.07 14.14
C LYS A 16 -5.45 13.37 13.37
N TRP A 17 -5.23 13.31 12.07
CA TRP A 17 -5.38 14.44 11.15
C TRP A 17 -6.11 13.97 9.90
N PRO A 18 -7.05 14.77 9.37
CA PRO A 18 -7.69 14.46 8.11
C PRO A 18 -6.66 14.27 7.00
N PHE A 19 -6.89 13.27 6.14
CA PHE A 19 -6.09 13.03 4.95
C PHE A 19 -6.91 13.36 3.71
N GLU A 20 -6.49 14.36 2.94
CA GLU A 20 -7.20 14.84 1.75
C GLU A 20 -6.41 14.52 0.47
N THR A 21 -7.11 13.96 -0.51
CA THR A 21 -6.63 13.63 -1.85
C THR A 21 -7.39 14.46 -2.90
N SER A 22 -7.10 14.24 -4.19
CA SER A 22 -7.84 14.89 -5.27
C SER A 22 -9.33 14.47 -5.32
N PHE A 23 -9.67 13.28 -4.79
CA PHE A 23 -11.01 12.69 -4.88
C PHE A 23 -11.77 12.63 -3.55
N GLY A 24 -11.16 12.97 -2.40
CA GLY A 24 -11.89 12.91 -1.13
C GLY A 24 -11.07 13.24 0.11
N ARG A 25 -11.77 13.31 1.24
CA ARG A 25 -11.21 13.60 2.57
C ARG A 25 -11.57 12.48 3.54
N THR A 26 -10.56 11.86 4.11
CA THR A 26 -10.69 10.78 5.09
C THR A 26 -10.39 11.31 6.49
N THR A 27 -11.30 11.09 7.44
CA THR A 27 -11.15 11.47 8.86
C THR A 27 -11.11 10.26 9.79
N ARG A 28 -11.54 9.12 9.30
CA ARG A 28 -11.53 7.82 9.97
C ARG A 28 -11.35 6.73 8.93
N ARG A 29 -10.96 5.56 9.36
CA ARG A 29 -10.84 4.38 8.49
C ARG A 29 -11.69 3.26 9.04
N ARG A 30 -12.58 2.71 8.20
CA ARG A 30 -13.14 1.38 8.36
C ARG A 30 -12.16 0.39 7.76
N ILE A 31 -11.79 -0.62 8.51
CA ILE A 31 -10.75 -1.60 8.14
C ILE A 31 -11.28 -3.00 8.48
N VAL A 32 -11.13 -3.96 7.57
CA VAL A 32 -11.43 -5.35 7.89
C VAL A 32 -10.13 -6.07 8.26
N ILE A 33 -10.02 -6.47 9.52
CA ILE A 33 -8.98 -7.37 10.00
C ILE A 33 -9.42 -8.80 9.70
N VAL A 34 -8.56 -9.52 9.00
CA VAL A 34 -8.75 -10.93 8.65
C VAL A 34 -7.85 -11.78 9.54
N ARG A 35 -8.43 -12.77 10.19
CA ARG A 35 -7.71 -13.80 10.98
C ARG A 35 -7.96 -15.16 10.35
N ILE A 36 -6.91 -15.92 10.13
CA ILE A 36 -7.00 -17.28 9.60
C ILE A 36 -6.40 -18.24 10.61
N PHE A 37 -7.19 -19.22 11.01
CA PHE A 37 -6.80 -20.22 11.99
C PHE A 37 -6.50 -21.55 11.30
N GLU A 38 -5.44 -22.18 11.77
CA GLU A 38 -5.01 -23.52 11.39
C GLU A 38 -5.30 -24.52 12.54
N ALA A 39 -5.39 -25.81 12.23
CA ALA A 39 -5.79 -26.87 13.14
C ALA A 39 -4.96 -26.98 14.43
N SER A 40 -3.73 -26.50 14.46
CA SER A 40 -2.90 -26.41 15.67
C SER A 40 -3.30 -25.26 16.61
N GLY A 41 -4.19 -24.38 16.18
CA GLY A 41 -4.55 -23.14 16.86
C GLY A 41 -3.70 -21.93 16.46
N ALA A 42 -2.72 -22.09 15.58
CA ALA A 42 -1.96 -20.97 15.03
C ALA A 42 -2.86 -20.02 14.24
N CYS A 43 -2.57 -18.72 14.31
CA CYS A 43 -3.38 -17.67 13.69
C CYS A 43 -2.52 -16.70 12.90
N GLY A 44 -2.88 -16.48 11.62
CA GLY A 44 -2.32 -15.44 10.78
C GLY A 44 -3.26 -14.23 10.66
N TYR A 45 -2.69 -13.05 10.47
CA TYR A 45 -3.40 -11.78 10.37
C TYR A 45 -3.18 -11.12 9.01
N GLY A 46 -4.26 -10.56 8.46
CA GLY A 46 -4.24 -9.70 7.27
C GLY A 46 -5.17 -8.51 7.45
N GLU A 47 -5.04 -7.55 6.58
CA GLU A 47 -5.81 -6.31 6.62
C GLU A 47 -6.34 -5.96 5.23
N CYS A 48 -7.65 -5.78 5.10
CA CYS A 48 -8.26 -5.25 3.89
C CYS A 48 -8.27 -3.72 3.94
N THR A 49 -7.58 -3.11 3.02
CA THR A 49 -7.37 -1.66 2.95
C THR A 49 -8.33 -0.93 2.02
N ALA A 50 -9.39 -1.59 1.55
CA ALA A 50 -10.43 -0.97 0.74
C ALA A 50 -10.99 0.30 1.40
N GLY A 51 -11.36 1.28 0.59
CA GLY A 51 -11.97 2.52 1.06
C GLY A 51 -13.43 2.33 1.50
N GLU A 52 -14.01 3.37 2.11
CA GLU A 52 -15.46 3.41 2.35
C GLU A 52 -16.21 3.65 1.03
N GLU A 53 -15.63 4.51 0.16
CA GLU A 53 -16.17 4.88 -1.14
C GLU A 53 -15.32 4.32 -2.29
N PRO A 54 -15.93 4.04 -3.46
CA PRO A 54 -15.23 3.46 -4.60
C PRO A 54 -14.50 4.52 -5.44
N PHE A 55 -13.76 5.43 -4.79
CA PHE A 55 -13.10 6.54 -5.48
C PHE A 55 -11.64 6.28 -5.82
N TYR A 56 -10.95 5.43 -5.02
CA TYR A 56 -9.60 5.00 -5.37
C TYR A 56 -9.63 3.83 -6.37
N ASN A 57 -10.49 2.86 -6.14
CA ASN A 57 -10.80 1.76 -7.06
C ASN A 57 -12.28 1.34 -6.86
N HIS A 58 -12.71 0.28 -7.53
CA HIS A 58 -14.09 -0.21 -7.47
C HIS A 58 -14.42 -0.99 -6.19
N GLU A 59 -13.45 -1.35 -5.35
CA GLU A 59 -13.70 -2.08 -4.11
C GLU A 59 -13.95 -1.12 -2.95
N THR A 60 -14.91 -1.47 -2.11
CA THR A 60 -15.18 -0.80 -0.82
C THR A 60 -15.06 -1.82 0.32
N VAL A 61 -15.00 -1.33 1.56
CA VAL A 61 -15.05 -2.19 2.76
C VAL A 61 -16.23 -3.14 2.69
N ASP A 62 -17.40 -2.65 2.27
CA ASP A 62 -18.62 -3.47 2.22
C ASP A 62 -18.60 -4.49 1.09
N THR A 63 -18.12 -4.14 -0.10
CA THR A 63 -17.98 -5.13 -1.20
C THR A 63 -16.91 -6.16 -0.88
N ALA A 64 -15.78 -5.76 -0.29
CA ALA A 64 -14.74 -6.67 0.14
C ALA A 64 -15.25 -7.67 1.20
N TRP A 65 -16.03 -7.19 2.18
CA TRP A 65 -16.68 -8.05 3.17
C TRP A 65 -17.56 -9.12 2.52
N ILE A 66 -18.48 -8.71 1.63
CA ILE A 66 -19.39 -9.61 0.92
C ILE A 66 -18.61 -10.65 0.10
N ILE A 67 -17.55 -10.22 -0.59
CA ILE A 67 -16.72 -11.12 -1.41
C ILE A 67 -15.99 -12.13 -0.53
N ILE A 68 -15.45 -11.72 0.61
CA ILE A 68 -14.75 -12.65 1.51
C ILE A 68 -15.74 -13.68 2.07
N VAL A 69 -16.88 -13.22 2.57
CA VAL A 69 -17.87 -14.09 3.20
C VAL A 69 -18.51 -15.07 2.22
N ASN A 70 -18.95 -14.58 1.06
CA ASN A 70 -19.80 -15.37 0.17
C ASN A 70 -19.01 -16.13 -0.91
N HIS A 71 -17.76 -15.77 -1.15
CA HIS A 71 -16.98 -16.37 -2.25
C HIS A 71 -15.60 -16.86 -1.82
N VAL A 72 -14.77 -16.00 -1.18
CA VAL A 72 -13.39 -16.39 -0.82
C VAL A 72 -13.40 -17.51 0.23
N GLY A 73 -14.15 -17.36 1.31
CA GLY A 73 -14.26 -18.37 2.36
C GLY A 73 -14.74 -19.73 1.83
N PRO A 74 -15.90 -19.80 1.12
CA PRO A 74 -16.37 -21.05 0.52
C PRO A 74 -15.39 -21.70 -0.45
N MET A 75 -14.66 -20.92 -1.25
CA MET A 75 -13.65 -21.47 -2.16
C MET A 75 -12.44 -22.04 -1.43
N LEU A 76 -11.99 -21.39 -0.35
CA LEU A 76 -10.90 -21.91 0.48
C LEU A 76 -11.30 -23.16 1.25
N ALA A 77 -12.58 -23.29 1.65
CA ALA A 77 -13.09 -24.50 2.25
C ALA A 77 -13.01 -25.72 1.32
N GLY A 78 -13.13 -25.49 0.00
CA GLY A 78 -13.01 -26.52 -1.03
C GLY A 78 -11.59 -26.72 -1.57
N ALA A 79 -10.62 -25.90 -1.16
CA ALA A 79 -9.27 -25.90 -1.73
C ALA A 79 -8.22 -26.44 -0.74
N ARG A 80 -7.32 -27.30 -1.24
CA ARG A 80 -6.16 -27.74 -0.46
C ARG A 80 -5.04 -26.71 -0.59
N ILE A 81 -4.83 -25.90 0.46
CA ILE A 81 -3.78 -24.90 0.52
C ILE A 81 -2.62 -25.43 1.37
N GLU A 82 -1.56 -25.84 0.71
CA GLU A 82 -0.33 -26.29 1.38
C GLU A 82 0.64 -25.12 1.64
N ARG A 83 0.67 -24.14 0.74
CA ARG A 83 1.53 -22.94 0.80
C ARG A 83 0.74 -21.69 0.45
N ALA A 84 1.16 -20.56 1.00
CA ALA A 84 0.50 -19.28 0.81
C ALA A 84 0.49 -18.80 -0.66
N ASP A 85 1.51 -19.14 -1.46
CA ASP A 85 1.58 -18.77 -2.88
C ASP A 85 0.51 -19.45 -3.77
N GLN A 86 -0.15 -20.50 -3.27
CA GLN A 86 -1.25 -21.20 -3.97
C GLN A 86 -2.60 -20.51 -3.84
N VAL A 87 -2.74 -19.55 -2.90
CA VAL A 87 -4.01 -18.87 -2.62
C VAL A 87 -4.53 -18.13 -3.84
N ASN A 88 -3.66 -17.41 -4.55
CA ASN A 88 -4.06 -16.67 -5.74
C ASN A 88 -4.56 -17.57 -6.88
N GLU A 89 -3.99 -18.78 -7.03
CA GLU A 89 -4.47 -19.77 -7.98
C GLU A 89 -5.85 -20.31 -7.57
N ALA A 90 -6.00 -20.69 -6.29
CA ALA A 90 -7.28 -21.17 -5.75
C ALA A 90 -8.40 -20.13 -5.87
N LEU A 91 -8.08 -18.85 -5.70
CA LEU A 91 -9.03 -17.73 -5.84
C LEU A 91 -9.10 -17.15 -7.25
N GLY A 92 -8.43 -17.75 -8.21
CA GLY A 92 -8.39 -17.31 -9.62
C GLY A 92 -9.75 -17.10 -10.28
N PRO A 93 -10.79 -17.95 -10.04
CA PRO A 93 -12.13 -17.76 -10.59
C PRO A 93 -12.80 -16.45 -10.15
N ILE A 94 -12.44 -15.89 -8.99
CA ILE A 94 -12.95 -14.58 -8.54
C ILE A 94 -12.23 -13.48 -9.33
N ARG A 95 -12.95 -12.88 -10.27
CA ARG A 95 -12.41 -11.77 -11.07
C ARG A 95 -12.35 -10.48 -10.25
N GLY A 96 -11.27 -9.71 -10.40
CA GLY A 96 -11.06 -8.48 -9.63
C GLY A 96 -11.00 -8.75 -8.13
N ASN A 97 -11.63 -7.88 -7.34
CA ASN A 97 -11.74 -7.97 -5.87
C ASN A 97 -10.38 -8.29 -5.20
N ARG A 98 -9.35 -7.56 -5.62
CA ARG A 98 -7.97 -7.82 -5.23
C ARG A 98 -7.72 -7.47 -3.78
N MET A 99 -8.34 -6.40 -3.26
CA MET A 99 -8.17 -6.01 -1.87
C MET A 99 -8.79 -7.04 -0.92
N ALA A 100 -9.96 -7.58 -1.29
CA ALA A 100 -10.60 -8.67 -0.56
C ALA A 100 -9.71 -9.93 -0.54
N LYS A 101 -9.23 -10.36 -1.71
CA LYS A 101 -8.36 -11.53 -1.86
C LYS A 101 -7.01 -11.32 -1.17
N GLY A 102 -6.41 -10.15 -1.37
CA GLY A 102 -5.11 -9.80 -0.82
C GLY A 102 -5.06 -9.78 0.70
N ALA A 103 -6.16 -9.37 1.35
CA ALA A 103 -6.25 -9.42 2.81
C ALA A 103 -6.22 -10.86 3.35
N VAL A 104 -6.92 -11.77 2.69
CA VAL A 104 -6.95 -13.19 3.06
C VAL A 104 -5.62 -13.87 2.74
N GLU A 105 -5.06 -13.57 1.57
CA GLU A 105 -3.75 -14.09 1.15
C GLU A 105 -2.64 -13.63 2.11
N ALA A 106 -2.62 -12.35 2.49
CA ALA A 106 -1.68 -11.81 3.45
C ALA A 106 -1.76 -12.53 4.81
N ALA A 107 -2.98 -12.79 5.30
CA ALA A 107 -3.18 -13.56 6.53
C ALA A 107 -2.63 -14.99 6.44
N ILE A 108 -2.74 -15.63 5.28
CA ILE A 108 -2.18 -16.97 5.04
C ILE A 108 -0.64 -16.93 4.98
N TRP A 109 -0.04 -15.89 4.40
CA TRP A 109 1.42 -15.68 4.44
C TRP A 109 1.94 -15.48 5.86
N ASP A 110 1.24 -14.69 6.68
CA ASP A 110 1.59 -14.51 8.09
C ASP A 110 1.51 -15.84 8.86
N LEU A 111 0.42 -16.61 8.64
CA LEU A 111 0.25 -17.93 9.24
C LEU A 111 1.39 -18.88 8.85
N GLU A 112 1.70 -18.98 7.56
CA GLU A 112 2.77 -19.87 7.07
C GLU A 112 4.14 -19.49 7.66
N ALA A 113 4.44 -18.20 7.72
CA ALA A 113 5.67 -17.71 8.33
C ALA A 113 5.75 -18.04 9.85
N LYS A 114 4.64 -17.92 10.58
CA LYS A 114 4.54 -18.33 11.99
C LYS A 114 4.75 -19.82 12.17
N LEU A 115 4.12 -20.66 11.35
CA LEU A 115 4.30 -22.11 11.39
C LEU A 115 5.74 -22.52 11.08
N ALA A 116 6.42 -21.77 10.21
CA ALA A 116 7.84 -21.96 9.91
C ALA A 116 8.80 -21.36 10.97
N GLY A 117 8.27 -20.67 11.98
CA GLY A 117 9.07 -19.98 13.00
C GLY A 117 9.94 -18.85 12.45
N GLN A 118 9.55 -18.25 11.31
CA GLN A 118 10.33 -17.23 10.61
C GLN A 118 9.60 -15.88 10.58
N PRO A 119 10.33 -14.75 10.60
CA PRO A 119 9.75 -13.46 10.28
C PRO A 119 9.17 -13.47 8.86
N LEU A 120 8.00 -12.85 8.68
CA LEU A 120 7.32 -12.78 7.38
C LEU A 120 8.23 -12.23 6.29
N TRP A 121 8.99 -11.17 6.59
CA TRP A 121 9.87 -10.54 5.62
C TRP A 121 10.95 -11.51 5.08
N ARG A 122 11.52 -12.39 5.91
CA ARG A 122 12.44 -13.43 5.45
C ARG A 122 11.71 -14.52 4.68
N HIS A 123 10.54 -14.91 5.15
CA HIS A 123 9.72 -15.95 4.55
C HIS A 123 9.29 -15.60 3.11
N ILE A 124 8.96 -14.33 2.85
CA ILE A 124 8.65 -13.85 1.49
C ILE A 124 9.90 -13.58 0.62
N GLY A 125 11.11 -13.73 1.15
CA GLY A 125 12.36 -13.55 0.42
C GLY A 125 12.99 -12.17 0.54
N GLY A 126 12.71 -11.44 1.63
CA GLY A 126 13.38 -10.17 1.94
C GLY A 126 14.88 -10.34 2.17
N THR A 127 15.65 -9.40 1.65
CA THR A 127 17.13 -9.44 1.63
C THR A 127 17.79 -8.45 2.59
N ARG A 128 17.02 -7.52 3.15
CA ARG A 128 17.47 -6.50 4.09
C ARG A 128 16.47 -6.37 5.24
N ASP A 129 16.98 -6.00 6.40
CA ASP A 129 16.20 -5.81 7.63
C ASP A 129 15.91 -4.34 7.93
N GLU A 130 16.38 -3.42 7.11
CA GLU A 130 16.11 -1.99 7.22
C GLU A 130 15.53 -1.44 5.92
N ILE A 131 14.43 -0.69 6.02
CA ILE A 131 13.73 -0.10 4.88
C ILE A 131 13.74 1.43 4.99
N ALA A 132 13.94 2.10 3.85
CA ALA A 132 13.85 3.56 3.75
C ALA A 132 12.39 4.01 3.71
N CYS A 133 12.06 5.07 4.45
CA CYS A 133 10.72 5.59 4.60
C CYS A 133 10.55 6.95 3.94
N GLY A 134 9.51 7.07 3.16
CA GLY A 134 8.96 8.32 2.68
C GLY A 134 7.62 8.62 3.36
N VAL A 135 7.07 9.76 3.06
CA VAL A 135 5.79 10.18 3.59
C VAL A 135 4.94 10.86 2.53
N SER A 136 3.64 10.60 2.56
CA SER A 136 2.65 11.27 1.74
C SER A 136 1.93 12.35 2.56
N ILE A 137 1.90 13.57 2.05
CA ILE A 137 1.21 14.71 2.65
C ILE A 137 -0.03 14.98 1.81
N GLY A 138 -1.21 14.88 2.44
CA GLY A 138 -2.49 15.24 1.83
C GLY A 138 -2.57 16.73 1.47
N LEU A 139 -3.56 17.11 0.66
CA LEU A 139 -3.79 18.51 0.32
C LEU A 139 -3.91 19.37 1.57
N GLN A 140 -3.27 20.54 1.55
CA GLN A 140 -3.27 21.49 2.66
C GLN A 140 -4.07 22.74 2.28
N PRO A 141 -4.63 23.48 3.26
CA PRO A 141 -5.45 24.67 2.99
C PRO A 141 -4.74 25.76 2.18
N ASN A 142 -3.42 25.85 2.32
CA ASN A 142 -2.59 26.82 1.63
C ASN A 142 -1.12 26.39 1.61
N THR A 143 -0.31 27.10 0.83
CA THR A 143 1.14 26.83 0.67
C THR A 143 1.91 26.91 1.98
N ARG A 144 1.56 27.85 2.87
CA ARG A 144 2.23 28.00 4.17
C ARG A 144 2.04 26.76 5.02
N ALA A 145 0.80 26.28 5.16
CA ALA A 145 0.49 25.05 5.91
C ALA A 145 1.19 23.82 5.29
N LEU A 146 1.30 23.77 3.95
CA LEU A 146 2.05 22.71 3.27
C LEU A 146 3.54 22.76 3.65
N VAL A 147 4.18 23.91 3.56
CA VAL A 147 5.60 24.07 3.89
C VAL A 147 5.87 23.75 5.37
N GLU A 148 5.02 24.20 6.27
CA GLU A 148 5.11 23.86 7.71
C GLU A 148 5.00 22.32 7.92
N LYS A 149 4.07 21.67 7.24
CA LYS A 149 3.91 20.20 7.32
C LYS A 149 5.12 19.47 6.72
N VAL A 150 5.63 19.92 5.58
CA VAL A 150 6.87 19.37 4.97
C VAL A 150 8.05 19.54 5.93
N THR A 151 8.20 20.70 6.58
CA THR A 151 9.26 20.95 7.56
C THR A 151 9.24 19.91 8.66
N HIS A 152 8.06 19.68 9.24
CA HIS A 152 7.89 18.67 10.30
C HIS A 152 8.31 17.27 9.85
N GLU A 153 7.92 16.85 8.64
CA GLU A 153 8.25 15.50 8.14
C GLU A 153 9.74 15.36 7.77
N VAL A 154 10.37 16.43 7.27
CA VAL A 154 11.83 16.46 7.01
C VAL A 154 12.60 16.38 8.32
N GLU A 155 12.19 17.12 9.35
CA GLU A 155 12.80 17.08 10.69
C GLU A 155 12.58 15.72 11.38
N ALA A 156 11.48 15.02 11.08
CA ALA A 156 11.25 13.65 11.52
C ALA A 156 12.13 12.60 10.79
N GLY A 157 12.92 13.02 9.81
CA GLY A 157 13.90 12.19 9.12
C GLY A 157 13.40 11.50 7.85
N TYR A 158 12.13 11.67 7.43
CA TYR A 158 11.63 10.99 6.22
C TYR A 158 12.47 11.32 4.99
N GLN A 159 12.88 10.26 4.28
CA GLN A 159 13.86 10.37 3.17
C GLN A 159 13.25 10.81 1.84
N ARG A 160 11.91 10.74 1.69
CA ARG A 160 11.16 11.22 0.54
C ARG A 160 9.88 11.91 1.01
N ILE A 161 9.61 13.07 0.44
CA ILE A 161 8.36 13.81 0.66
C ILE A 161 7.52 13.73 -0.59
N LYS A 162 6.27 13.26 -0.46
CA LYS A 162 5.27 13.26 -1.52
C LYS A 162 4.15 14.23 -1.18
N ILE A 163 3.85 15.14 -2.08
CA ILE A 163 2.73 16.08 -1.93
C ILE A 163 1.64 15.78 -2.95
N LYS A 164 0.39 15.95 -2.55
CA LYS A 164 -0.75 15.83 -3.45
C LYS A 164 -0.88 17.08 -4.31
N ILE A 165 -1.20 16.87 -5.59
CA ILE A 165 -1.49 17.95 -6.54
C ILE A 165 -2.85 17.71 -7.20
N LYS A 166 -3.46 18.77 -7.69
CA LYS A 166 -4.67 18.75 -8.52
C LYS A 166 -4.70 19.98 -9.42
N PRO A 167 -5.49 20.00 -10.50
CA PRO A 167 -5.60 21.18 -11.39
C PRO A 167 -5.81 22.48 -10.61
N GLY A 168 -4.94 23.48 -10.87
CA GLY A 168 -4.94 24.77 -10.18
C GLY A 168 -4.24 24.80 -8.81
N GLN A 169 -3.76 23.65 -8.33
CA GLN A 169 -2.95 23.53 -7.10
C GLN A 169 -1.78 22.54 -7.35
N ASP A 170 -0.93 22.86 -8.26
CA ASP A 170 0.16 22.04 -8.78
C ASP A 170 1.50 22.78 -8.73
N LEU A 171 1.80 23.60 -9.74
CA LEU A 171 3.08 24.31 -9.86
C LEU A 171 3.43 25.11 -8.60
N LYS A 172 2.47 25.89 -8.09
CA LYS A 172 2.67 26.74 -6.92
C LYS A 172 3.01 25.95 -5.65
N LEU A 173 2.45 24.73 -5.49
CA LEU A 173 2.76 23.88 -4.36
C LEU A 173 4.17 23.30 -4.49
N ALA A 174 4.53 22.79 -5.69
CA ALA A 174 5.86 22.27 -5.98
C ALA A 174 6.94 23.35 -5.82
N GLU A 175 6.69 24.56 -6.36
CA GLU A 175 7.55 25.73 -6.23
C GLU A 175 7.82 26.09 -4.76
N ALA A 176 6.78 26.22 -3.96
CA ALA A 176 6.91 26.62 -2.56
C ALA A 176 7.71 25.60 -1.73
N VAL A 177 7.52 24.31 -1.97
CA VAL A 177 8.27 23.26 -1.28
C VAL A 177 9.73 23.27 -1.77
N ARG A 178 9.97 23.33 -3.08
CA ARG A 178 11.33 23.31 -3.65
C ARG A 178 12.13 24.55 -3.26
N ALA A 179 11.50 25.73 -3.22
CA ALA A 179 12.17 26.96 -2.79
C ALA A 179 12.66 26.87 -1.33
N ARG A 180 11.95 26.18 -0.44
CA ARG A 180 12.32 26.01 0.96
C ARG A 180 13.29 24.85 1.18
N PHE A 181 13.18 23.80 0.36
CA PHE A 181 13.94 22.54 0.47
C PHE A 181 14.53 22.16 -0.90
N PRO A 182 15.64 22.77 -1.31
CA PRO A 182 16.20 22.57 -2.66
C PRO A 182 16.63 21.12 -2.94
N ASP A 183 17.06 20.38 -1.91
CA ASP A 183 17.74 19.08 -2.09
C ASP A 183 16.91 17.85 -1.66
N ILE A 184 15.69 18.05 -1.12
CA ILE A 184 14.88 16.89 -0.70
C ILE A 184 14.42 16.06 -1.90
N ARG A 185 14.25 14.76 -1.69
CA ARG A 185 13.58 13.89 -2.66
C ARG A 185 12.08 14.21 -2.66
N LEU A 186 11.69 15.13 -3.53
CA LEU A 186 10.31 15.58 -3.68
C LEU A 186 9.63 14.79 -4.78
N SER A 187 8.43 14.29 -4.53
CA SER A 187 7.52 13.72 -5.52
C SER A 187 6.14 14.34 -5.43
N VAL A 188 5.42 14.31 -6.55
CA VAL A 188 4.02 14.75 -6.61
C VAL A 188 3.12 13.58 -6.95
N ASP A 189 1.88 13.61 -6.45
CA ASP A 189 0.88 12.59 -6.70
C ASP A 189 -0.44 13.25 -7.09
N ALA A 190 -0.88 12.94 -8.30
CA ALA A 190 -2.05 13.52 -8.93
C ALA A 190 -3.33 12.71 -8.72
N ASN A 191 -3.22 11.42 -8.34
CA ASN A 191 -4.35 10.50 -8.24
C ASN A 191 -5.31 10.61 -9.44
N SER A 192 -4.77 10.53 -10.65
CA SER A 192 -5.53 10.55 -11.92
C SER A 192 -6.30 11.85 -12.20
N ALA A 193 -5.88 12.98 -11.63
CA ALA A 193 -6.64 14.23 -11.73
C ALA A 193 -6.48 14.99 -13.06
N TYR A 194 -5.56 14.57 -13.95
CA TYR A 194 -5.26 15.21 -15.21
C TYR A 194 -5.61 14.33 -16.41
N SER A 195 -5.54 14.93 -17.58
CA SER A 195 -5.66 14.30 -18.89
C SER A 195 -4.44 14.63 -19.75
N LEU A 196 -4.31 14.00 -20.92
CA LEU A 196 -3.23 14.34 -21.86
C LEU A 196 -3.33 15.79 -22.37
N ALA A 197 -4.52 16.41 -22.32
CA ALA A 197 -4.68 17.83 -22.67
C ALA A 197 -3.92 18.77 -21.71
N ASP A 198 -3.56 18.30 -20.52
CA ASP A 198 -2.80 19.04 -19.51
C ASP A 198 -1.28 18.83 -19.64
N ALA A 199 -0.79 18.17 -20.71
CA ALA A 199 0.61 17.82 -20.88
C ALA A 199 1.56 19.03 -20.76
N ASP A 200 1.20 20.18 -21.35
CA ASP A 200 2.00 21.42 -21.28
C ASP A 200 2.12 21.96 -19.85
N LEU A 201 1.07 21.79 -19.02
CA LEU A 201 1.09 22.14 -17.62
C LEU A 201 1.99 21.17 -16.83
N LEU A 202 1.80 19.85 -17.04
CA LEU A 202 2.56 18.81 -16.35
C LEU A 202 4.05 18.88 -16.68
N LYS A 203 4.40 19.24 -17.91
CA LYS A 203 5.79 19.48 -18.35
C LYS A 203 6.47 20.61 -17.57
N GLN A 204 5.74 21.63 -17.13
CA GLN A 204 6.30 22.70 -16.31
C GLN A 204 6.76 22.21 -14.94
N LEU A 205 6.29 21.06 -14.45
CA LEU A 205 6.77 20.45 -13.22
C LEU A 205 8.23 19.96 -13.32
N ASP A 206 8.77 19.73 -14.52
CA ASP A 206 10.15 19.30 -14.73
C ASP A 206 11.19 20.27 -14.12
N GLN A 207 10.87 21.58 -14.05
CA GLN A 207 11.74 22.60 -13.47
C GLN A 207 12.01 22.40 -11.98
N TYR A 208 11.17 21.62 -11.28
CA TYR A 208 11.29 21.42 -9.83
C TYR A 208 12.11 20.17 -9.46
N ASN A 209 12.76 19.51 -10.43
CA ASN A 209 13.59 18.32 -10.21
C ASN A 209 12.90 17.28 -9.29
N LEU A 210 11.71 16.87 -9.72
CA LEU A 210 10.91 15.88 -8.98
C LEU A 210 11.52 14.50 -9.15
N MET A 211 11.51 13.72 -8.06
CA MET A 211 11.89 12.30 -8.09
C MET A 211 10.95 11.49 -8.98
N MET A 212 9.65 11.79 -8.92
CA MET A 212 8.60 11.20 -9.76
C MET A 212 7.33 12.03 -9.75
N MET A 213 6.51 11.82 -10.78
CA MET A 213 5.11 12.22 -10.87
C MET A 213 4.24 10.98 -10.84
N GLU A 214 3.46 10.79 -9.75
CA GLU A 214 2.65 9.60 -9.53
C GLU A 214 1.27 9.78 -10.15
N GLN A 215 0.86 8.77 -10.94
CA GLN A 215 -0.45 8.60 -11.58
C GLN A 215 -1.09 9.90 -12.08
N PRO A 216 -0.48 10.60 -13.05
CA PRO A 216 -1.05 11.85 -13.56
C PRO A 216 -2.36 11.67 -14.29
N LEU A 217 -2.53 10.60 -15.08
CA LEU A 217 -3.67 10.38 -15.95
C LEU A 217 -4.57 9.23 -15.46
N ALA A 218 -5.65 8.95 -16.20
CA ALA A 218 -6.63 7.95 -15.84
C ALA A 218 -6.02 6.54 -15.61
N PRO A 219 -6.54 5.74 -14.66
CA PRO A 219 -5.94 4.46 -14.26
C PRO A 219 -5.85 3.43 -15.39
N GLY A 220 -6.82 3.42 -16.31
CA GLY A 220 -6.84 2.47 -17.45
C GLY A 220 -6.02 2.91 -18.65
N ASP A 221 -5.40 4.08 -18.62
CA ASP A 221 -4.80 4.69 -19.81
C ASP A 221 -3.26 4.63 -19.83
N LEU A 222 -2.74 3.46 -20.17
CA LEU A 222 -1.30 3.28 -20.37
C LEU A 222 -0.79 3.99 -21.63
N LEU A 223 -1.62 4.17 -22.66
CA LEU A 223 -1.20 4.78 -23.93
C LEU A 223 -0.91 6.26 -23.78
N ASP A 224 -1.78 7.01 -23.11
CA ASP A 224 -1.57 8.43 -22.92
C ASP A 224 -0.48 8.71 -21.88
N HIS A 225 -0.31 7.84 -20.87
CA HIS A 225 0.88 7.89 -20.00
C HIS A 225 2.18 7.72 -20.81
N ALA A 226 2.20 6.79 -21.78
CA ALA A 226 3.36 6.61 -22.65
C ALA A 226 3.65 7.84 -23.54
N LYS A 227 2.61 8.54 -24.03
CA LYS A 227 2.78 9.79 -24.75
C LYS A 227 3.34 10.88 -23.85
N LEU A 228 2.73 11.07 -22.66
CA LEU A 228 3.18 12.05 -21.68
C LEU A 228 4.63 11.79 -21.25
N GLN A 229 5.02 10.54 -20.97
CA GLN A 229 6.40 10.21 -20.53
C GLN A 229 7.46 10.56 -21.60
N ARG A 230 7.09 10.60 -22.89
CA ARG A 230 8.01 11.04 -23.95
C ARG A 230 8.21 12.55 -23.98
N GLU A 231 7.27 13.31 -23.44
CA GLU A 231 7.28 14.79 -23.47
C GLU A 231 7.88 15.41 -22.20
N ILE A 232 7.93 14.65 -21.08
CA ILE A 232 8.42 15.12 -19.79
C ILE A 232 9.70 14.39 -19.36
N ASN A 233 10.56 15.10 -18.63
CA ASN A 233 11.79 14.53 -18.06
C ASN A 233 11.51 13.80 -16.73
N THR A 234 10.59 14.33 -15.92
CA THR A 234 10.19 13.72 -14.65
C THR A 234 9.70 12.31 -14.87
N PRO A 235 10.25 11.29 -14.17
CA PRO A 235 9.75 9.93 -14.26
C PRO A 235 8.28 9.84 -13.86
N ILE A 236 7.44 9.25 -14.71
CA ILE A 236 6.09 8.86 -14.33
C ILE A 236 6.19 7.62 -13.45
N CYS A 237 5.48 7.62 -12.33
CA CYS A 237 5.25 6.48 -11.47
C CYS A 237 3.78 6.04 -11.61
N LEU A 238 3.53 4.77 -11.94
CA LEU A 238 2.17 4.25 -12.00
C LEU A 238 1.77 3.60 -10.68
N ASP A 239 0.59 3.97 -10.19
CA ASP A 239 -0.10 3.47 -9.01
C ASP A 239 -1.36 2.70 -9.42
N GLU A 240 -2.46 3.38 -9.60
CA GLU A 240 -3.79 2.80 -9.89
C GLU A 240 -3.81 1.94 -11.17
N SER A 241 -2.92 2.21 -12.11
CA SER A 241 -2.79 1.45 -13.37
C SER A 241 -2.17 0.06 -13.21
N ILE A 242 -1.47 -0.22 -12.11
CA ILE A 242 -0.75 -1.48 -11.93
C ILE A 242 -1.47 -2.38 -10.93
N LEU A 243 -2.22 -3.33 -11.46
CA LEU A 243 -2.96 -4.33 -10.67
C LEU A 243 -2.28 -5.70 -10.70
N THR A 244 -1.51 -5.98 -11.76
CA THR A 244 -0.85 -7.27 -12.00
C THR A 244 0.55 -7.10 -12.57
N MET A 245 1.33 -8.18 -12.55
CA MET A 245 2.60 -8.25 -13.27
C MET A 245 2.41 -8.02 -14.79
N ALA A 246 1.29 -8.47 -15.35
CA ALA A 246 0.98 -8.22 -16.76
C ALA A 246 0.81 -6.71 -17.04
N ASP A 247 0.18 -5.94 -16.14
CA ASP A 247 0.04 -4.49 -16.29
C ASP A 247 1.40 -3.81 -16.23
N ALA A 248 2.27 -4.22 -15.29
CA ALA A 248 3.64 -3.70 -15.21
C ALA A 248 4.44 -3.98 -16.49
N ARG A 249 4.28 -5.20 -17.07
CA ARG A 249 4.89 -5.56 -18.35
C ARG A 249 4.36 -4.70 -19.49
N HIS A 250 3.05 -4.52 -19.60
CA HIS A 250 2.46 -3.67 -20.65
C HIS A 250 2.90 -2.22 -20.52
N ALA A 251 2.93 -1.69 -19.27
CA ALA A 251 3.41 -0.33 -19.02
C ALA A 251 4.88 -0.15 -19.44
N HIS A 252 5.74 -1.16 -19.19
CA HIS A 252 7.12 -1.16 -19.61
C HIS A 252 7.24 -1.21 -21.15
N GLU A 253 6.57 -2.16 -21.81
CA GLU A 253 6.60 -2.33 -23.26
C GLU A 253 6.14 -1.08 -24.03
N LEU A 254 5.16 -0.36 -23.48
CA LEU A 254 4.65 0.90 -24.03
C LEU A 254 5.53 2.13 -23.68
N GLY A 255 6.35 2.02 -22.64
CA GLY A 255 7.09 3.15 -22.08
C GLY A 255 6.22 4.13 -21.31
N SER A 256 5.17 3.62 -20.63
CA SER A 256 4.18 4.43 -19.92
C SER A 256 4.71 4.98 -18.59
N CYS A 257 5.73 4.37 -18.02
CA CYS A 257 6.33 4.81 -16.76
C CYS A 257 7.80 4.38 -16.66
N ARG A 258 8.50 4.97 -15.69
CA ARG A 258 9.87 4.61 -15.32
C ARG A 258 9.96 4.10 -13.88
N ILE A 259 8.88 4.18 -13.11
CA ILE A 259 8.79 3.78 -11.70
C ILE A 259 7.43 3.10 -11.49
N VAL A 260 7.37 2.11 -10.61
CA VAL A 260 6.11 1.45 -10.24
C VAL A 260 5.91 1.54 -8.73
N ASN A 261 4.72 2.00 -8.32
CA ASN A 261 4.23 1.92 -6.96
C ASN A 261 3.53 0.57 -6.77
N VAL A 262 3.94 -0.22 -5.79
CA VAL A 262 3.31 -1.48 -5.42
C VAL A 262 2.57 -1.31 -4.09
N LYS A 263 1.24 -1.49 -4.11
CA LYS A 263 0.41 -1.51 -2.91
C LYS A 263 -0.16 -2.90 -2.71
N LEU A 264 0.16 -3.53 -1.59
CA LEU A 264 -0.17 -4.93 -1.33
C LEU A 264 -1.65 -5.25 -1.55
N GLY A 265 -2.55 -4.44 -0.98
CA GLY A 265 -4.00 -4.63 -1.14
C GLY A 265 -4.44 -4.48 -2.59
N ARG A 266 -3.99 -3.43 -3.30
CA ARG A 266 -4.36 -3.15 -4.69
C ARG A 266 -3.97 -4.29 -5.63
N VAL A 267 -2.77 -4.84 -5.49
CA VAL A 267 -2.30 -5.92 -6.38
C VAL A 267 -2.81 -7.30 -5.98
N GLY A 268 -3.38 -7.47 -4.79
CA GLY A 268 -4.02 -8.72 -4.36
C GLY A 268 -3.11 -9.64 -3.56
N GLY A 269 -2.15 -9.09 -2.82
CA GLY A 269 -1.32 -9.82 -1.86
C GLY A 269 0.15 -9.96 -2.24
N HIS A 270 0.88 -10.72 -1.42
CA HIS A 270 2.34 -10.90 -1.54
C HIS A 270 2.77 -11.65 -2.80
N ALA A 271 2.02 -12.66 -3.25
CA ALA A 271 2.40 -13.44 -4.42
C ALA A 271 2.46 -12.56 -5.68
N GLU A 272 1.42 -11.73 -5.91
CA GLU A 272 1.39 -10.80 -7.04
C GLU A 272 2.41 -9.65 -6.87
N ALA A 273 2.53 -9.09 -5.67
CA ALA A 273 3.53 -8.06 -5.37
C ALA A 273 4.96 -8.53 -5.68
N ARG A 274 5.29 -9.78 -5.30
CA ARG A 274 6.58 -10.41 -5.63
C ARG A 274 6.75 -10.67 -7.13
N ALA A 275 5.67 -11.01 -7.84
CA ALA A 275 5.71 -11.19 -9.29
C ALA A 275 6.01 -9.86 -10.00
N ILE A 276 5.33 -8.78 -9.61
CA ILE A 276 5.58 -7.41 -10.11
C ILE A 276 7.02 -7.01 -9.80
N GLN A 277 7.47 -7.19 -8.56
CA GLN A 277 8.83 -6.83 -8.14
C GLN A 277 9.88 -7.57 -8.96
N ARG A 278 9.76 -8.89 -9.13
CA ARG A 278 10.73 -9.68 -9.91
C ARG A 278 10.78 -9.23 -11.37
N PHE A 279 9.62 -8.96 -11.97
CA PHE A 279 9.56 -8.43 -13.34
C PHE A 279 10.27 -7.07 -13.42
N CYS A 280 9.92 -6.13 -12.53
CA CYS A 280 10.49 -4.78 -12.51
C CYS A 280 12.01 -4.81 -12.29
N SER A 281 12.49 -5.63 -11.34
CA SER A 281 13.94 -5.81 -11.11
C SER A 281 14.66 -6.33 -12.35
N GLY A 282 14.07 -7.30 -13.07
CA GLY A 282 14.64 -7.83 -14.32
C GLY A 282 14.67 -6.82 -15.47
N GLN A 283 13.90 -5.73 -15.37
CA GLN A 283 13.85 -4.64 -16.34
C GLN A 283 14.49 -3.34 -15.79
N GLU A 284 15.18 -3.40 -14.65
CA GLU A 284 15.80 -2.25 -13.97
C GLU A 284 14.81 -1.11 -13.66
N ILE A 285 13.52 -1.44 -13.44
CA ILE A 285 12.48 -0.49 -13.07
C ILE A 285 12.44 -0.39 -11.54
N PRO A 286 12.75 0.76 -10.94
CA PRO A 286 12.63 0.96 -9.51
C PRO A 286 11.19 0.79 -9.03
N VAL A 287 11.02 0.09 -7.89
CA VAL A 287 9.72 -0.01 -7.24
C VAL A 287 9.78 0.50 -5.81
N TRP A 288 8.62 0.86 -5.28
CA TRP A 288 8.44 1.26 -3.89
C TRP A 288 7.08 0.84 -3.36
N CYS A 289 6.98 0.73 -2.04
CA CYS A 289 5.75 0.34 -1.36
C CYS A 289 4.88 1.57 -1.09
N GLY A 290 3.71 1.64 -1.74
CA GLY A 290 2.70 2.65 -1.44
C GLY A 290 1.86 2.29 -0.22
N GLY A 291 1.27 3.30 0.43
CA GLY A 291 0.38 3.15 1.59
C GLY A 291 -1.09 3.37 1.24
N MET A 292 -1.96 2.76 2.04
CA MET A 292 -3.42 2.86 1.96
C MET A 292 -4.04 3.30 3.30
N LEU A 293 -3.30 4.02 4.15
CA LEU A 293 -3.68 4.37 5.52
C LEU A 293 -3.97 3.12 6.37
N GLU A 294 -3.07 2.15 6.28
CA GLU A 294 -3.15 0.90 7.02
C GLU A 294 -3.04 1.12 8.53
N ALA A 295 -3.73 0.29 9.30
CA ALA A 295 -3.42 0.04 10.69
C ALA A 295 -2.15 -0.82 10.81
N GLY A 296 -1.77 -1.16 12.01
CA GLY A 296 -0.51 -1.85 12.27
C GLY A 296 -0.34 -3.19 11.56
N VAL A 297 -1.41 -3.94 11.35
CA VAL A 297 -1.37 -5.25 10.66
C VAL A 297 -0.95 -5.06 9.20
N GLY A 298 -1.66 -4.22 8.43
CA GLY A 298 -1.33 -3.97 7.04
C GLY A 298 0.04 -3.28 6.89
N ARG A 299 0.39 -2.40 7.83
CA ARG A 299 1.70 -1.76 7.88
C ARG A 299 2.82 -2.78 8.07
N ALA A 300 2.65 -3.78 8.91
CA ALA A 300 3.62 -4.85 9.11
C ALA A 300 3.86 -5.66 7.82
N HIS A 301 2.81 -5.94 7.07
CA HIS A 301 2.92 -6.54 5.73
C HIS A 301 3.67 -5.65 4.73
N ASN A 302 3.42 -4.33 4.76
CA ASN A 302 4.14 -3.37 3.92
C ASN A 302 5.62 -3.26 4.29
N ILE A 303 5.95 -3.33 5.58
CA ILE A 303 7.35 -3.42 6.04
C ILE A 303 8.00 -4.68 5.45
N ALA A 304 7.36 -5.84 5.60
CA ALA A 304 7.88 -7.09 5.07
C ALA A 304 8.11 -7.00 3.54
N MET A 305 7.13 -6.52 2.76
CA MET A 305 7.25 -6.35 1.31
C MET A 305 8.40 -5.40 0.93
N SER A 306 8.60 -4.33 1.67
CA SER A 306 9.63 -3.32 1.41
C SER A 306 11.06 -3.84 1.60
N THR A 307 11.25 -5.01 2.23
CA THR A 307 12.56 -5.66 2.40
C THR A 307 13.00 -6.44 1.15
N LEU A 308 12.12 -6.66 0.19
CA LEU A 308 12.45 -7.32 -1.08
C LEU A 308 13.46 -6.49 -1.88
N ASP A 309 14.35 -7.14 -2.59
CA ASP A 309 15.49 -6.53 -3.27
C ASP A 309 15.12 -5.37 -4.21
N GLY A 310 14.08 -5.52 -5.01
CA GLY A 310 13.64 -4.50 -5.98
C GLY A 310 13.01 -3.23 -5.39
N PHE A 311 12.68 -3.20 -4.09
CA PHE A 311 12.10 -2.03 -3.43
C PHE A 311 13.20 -1.03 -3.05
N THR A 312 13.71 -0.30 -4.05
CA THR A 312 14.90 0.55 -3.92
C THR A 312 14.61 2.00 -3.55
N LEU A 313 13.35 2.43 -3.65
CA LEU A 313 12.94 3.79 -3.33
C LEU A 313 12.22 3.85 -1.97
N PRO A 314 12.32 4.99 -1.22
CA PRO A 314 11.64 5.13 0.06
C PRO A 314 10.12 4.98 -0.07
N GLY A 315 9.54 4.01 0.65
CA GLY A 315 8.11 3.69 0.62
C GLY A 315 7.24 4.63 1.46
N ASP A 316 5.92 4.61 1.23
CA ASP A 316 4.94 5.27 2.10
C ASP A 316 4.65 4.40 3.35
N VAL A 317 5.70 3.90 3.98
CA VAL A 317 5.63 3.15 5.25
C VAL A 317 6.11 4.09 6.34
N SER A 318 5.19 4.58 7.15
CA SER A 318 5.45 5.61 8.16
C SER A 318 5.18 5.11 9.58
N ALA A 319 5.59 5.88 10.58
CA ALA A 319 5.29 5.58 11.99
C ALA A 319 3.79 5.47 12.25
N SER A 320 3.38 4.57 13.15
CA SER A 320 1.99 4.44 13.59
C SER A 320 1.40 5.77 14.09
N ALA A 321 2.18 6.50 14.88
CA ALA A 321 1.80 7.79 15.46
C ALA A 321 1.51 8.91 14.43
N ARG A 322 1.83 8.68 13.15
CA ARG A 322 1.47 9.61 12.08
C ARG A 322 -0.03 9.62 11.78
N TYR A 323 -0.67 8.47 11.91
CA TYR A 323 -2.09 8.29 11.58
C TYR A 323 -2.97 8.06 12.80
N TRP A 324 -2.46 7.36 13.81
CA TRP A 324 -3.23 6.87 14.95
C TRP A 324 -2.72 7.46 16.26
N GLU A 325 -3.63 7.81 17.18
CA GLU A 325 -3.23 8.08 18.57
C GLU A 325 -2.72 6.79 19.23
N GLU A 326 -3.39 5.70 18.95
CA GLU A 326 -3.05 4.35 19.40
C GLU A 326 -3.34 3.36 18.29
N ASP A 327 -2.32 2.59 17.90
CA ASP A 327 -2.44 1.55 16.88
C ASP A 327 -3.03 0.25 17.50
N ILE A 328 -3.24 -0.75 16.65
CA ILE A 328 -3.77 -2.08 17.04
C ILE A 328 -2.66 -3.12 17.20
N ILE A 329 -1.39 -2.74 17.12
CA ILE A 329 -0.23 -3.61 17.30
C ILE A 329 0.72 -3.09 18.38
N GLN A 330 1.49 -4.00 18.99
CA GLN A 330 2.53 -3.68 19.94
C GLN A 330 3.86 -4.36 19.55
N PRO A 331 4.99 -3.66 19.67
CA PRO A 331 5.07 -2.20 19.86
C PRO A 331 4.57 -1.45 18.60
N PRO A 332 4.18 -0.18 18.72
CA PRO A 332 3.81 0.60 17.55
C PRO A 332 5.01 0.76 16.60
N VAL A 333 4.75 0.84 15.30
CA VAL A 333 5.81 1.10 14.32
C VAL A 333 6.39 2.49 14.53
N THR A 334 7.71 2.58 14.60
CA THR A 334 8.46 3.84 14.72
C THR A 334 9.43 4.01 13.56
N VAL A 335 9.70 5.25 13.20
CA VAL A 335 10.71 5.63 12.19
C VAL A 335 11.92 6.19 12.92
N SER A 336 13.11 5.75 12.54
CA SER A 336 14.36 6.25 13.10
C SER A 336 14.63 7.71 12.66
N PRO A 337 15.51 8.44 13.35
CA PRO A 337 15.93 9.78 12.89
C PRO A 337 16.60 9.81 11.51
N LEU A 338 17.01 8.64 11.00
CA LEU A 338 17.55 8.48 9.64
C LEU A 338 16.47 8.18 8.60
N GLY A 339 15.19 8.15 8.99
CA GLY A 339 14.07 7.88 8.11
C GLY A 339 13.98 6.41 7.69
N THR A 340 14.26 5.49 8.61
CA THR A 340 14.22 4.05 8.36
C THR A 340 13.34 3.33 9.37
N ILE A 341 12.85 2.14 8.98
CA ILE A 341 12.19 1.18 9.87
C ILE A 341 12.99 -0.12 9.83
N THR A 342 13.27 -0.68 11.00
CA THR A 342 13.84 -2.03 11.11
C THR A 342 12.70 -3.06 11.05
N ALA A 343 12.83 -4.02 10.14
CA ALA A 343 11.87 -5.13 10.02
C ALA A 343 11.93 -6.02 11.28
N PRO A 344 10.77 -6.45 11.81
CA PRO A 344 10.72 -7.19 13.06
C PRO A 344 11.36 -8.57 12.95
N ALA A 345 12.01 -9.03 14.03
CA ALA A 345 12.67 -10.33 14.08
C ALA A 345 11.75 -11.50 14.48
N GLY A 346 10.57 -11.21 15.03
CA GLY A 346 9.61 -12.23 15.49
C GLY A 346 8.94 -12.98 14.33
N PRO A 347 8.41 -14.20 14.58
CA PRO A 347 7.69 -14.99 13.58
C PRO A 347 6.47 -14.26 13.00
N GLY A 348 6.14 -14.54 11.75
CA GLY A 348 5.04 -13.89 11.05
C GLY A 348 5.28 -12.40 10.84
N ILE A 349 4.24 -11.58 11.00
CA ILE A 349 4.34 -10.11 10.91
C ILE A 349 5.27 -9.50 11.96
N GLY A 350 5.65 -10.29 13.01
CA GLY A 350 6.63 -9.92 14.02
C GLY A 350 6.18 -8.88 15.04
N TYR A 351 4.91 -8.50 15.01
CA TYR A 351 4.24 -7.64 15.99
C TYR A 351 3.14 -8.42 16.70
N GLU A 352 2.86 -8.05 17.95
CA GLU A 352 1.70 -8.55 18.69
C GLU A 352 0.46 -7.71 18.34
N VAL A 353 -0.64 -8.37 17.98
CA VAL A 353 -1.92 -7.68 17.74
C VAL A 353 -2.59 -7.48 19.10
N ASP A 354 -2.93 -6.25 19.44
CA ASP A 354 -3.68 -5.92 20.64
C ASP A 354 -5.16 -6.29 20.46
N GLU A 355 -5.47 -7.54 20.84
CA GLU A 355 -6.82 -8.10 20.72
C GLU A 355 -7.86 -7.32 21.53
N GLN A 356 -7.48 -6.74 22.67
CA GLN A 356 -8.40 -5.93 23.49
C GLN A 356 -8.72 -4.62 22.77
N ARG A 357 -7.71 -4.00 22.19
CA ARG A 357 -7.87 -2.80 21.40
C ARG A 357 -8.72 -3.06 20.15
N VAL A 358 -8.40 -4.12 19.38
CA VAL A 358 -9.20 -4.53 18.22
C VAL A 358 -10.66 -4.74 18.63
N GLU A 359 -10.92 -5.50 19.69
CA GLU A 359 -12.27 -5.80 20.18
C GLU A 359 -13.06 -4.53 20.53
N SER A 360 -12.41 -3.55 21.16
CA SER A 360 -13.04 -2.27 21.51
C SER A 360 -13.48 -1.43 20.29
N LEU A 361 -12.89 -1.69 19.12
CA LEU A 361 -13.13 -0.96 17.88
C LEU A 361 -14.07 -1.67 16.91
N VAL A 362 -14.45 -2.94 17.20
CA VAL A 362 -15.27 -3.77 16.31
C VAL A 362 -16.64 -3.16 16.07
N LYS A 363 -17.03 -3.08 14.80
CA LYS A 363 -18.37 -2.67 14.33
C LYS A 363 -19.22 -3.86 13.89
N ARG A 364 -18.59 -4.84 13.25
CA ARG A 364 -19.20 -6.13 12.88
C ARG A 364 -18.16 -7.24 12.86
N ARG A 365 -18.62 -8.48 12.98
CA ARG A 365 -17.78 -9.67 12.89
C ARG A 365 -18.48 -10.77 12.11
N GLU A 366 -17.71 -11.69 11.56
CA GLU A 366 -18.18 -12.90 10.90
C GLU A 366 -17.15 -14.01 11.10
N GLU A 367 -17.62 -15.24 11.21
CA GLU A 367 -16.79 -16.43 11.23
C GLU A 367 -17.21 -17.39 10.12
N ILE A 368 -16.26 -17.81 9.31
CA ILE A 368 -16.49 -18.68 8.17
C ILE A 368 -15.70 -19.97 8.40
N SER A 369 -16.39 -21.10 8.50
CA SER A 369 -15.73 -22.40 8.57
C SER A 369 -15.12 -22.74 7.21
N VAL A 370 -13.82 -23.08 7.20
CA VAL A 370 -13.09 -23.54 6.02
C VAL A 370 -12.49 -24.93 6.25
N LYS A 371 -13.04 -25.68 7.18
CA LYS A 371 -12.60 -27.06 7.49
C LYS A 371 -12.61 -27.91 6.23
N GLN A 372 -11.47 -28.54 5.94
CA GLN A 372 -11.26 -29.49 4.87
C GLN A 372 -11.46 -30.93 5.32
#